data_1b747ba38c72f39af01b07d344aecaa3
#
_entry.id   1b747ba38c72f39af01b07d344aecaa3
#
_cell.length_a   1.000
_cell.length_b   1.000
_cell.length_c   1.000
_cell.angle_alpha   90.00
_cell.angle_beta   90.00
_cell.angle_gamma   90.00
#
_symmetry.space_group_name_H-M   'P 1'
#
loop_
_entity.id
_entity.type
_entity.pdbx_description
1 polymer ?
#
loop_
_entity_poly.entity_id
_entity_poly.type
_entity_poly.pdbx_seq_one_letter_code
_entity_poly.pdbx_strand_id
1 'polypeptide(L)'
;MSILRPQKILFNNLSKIEKAIINNTEIINGNLQDNTFIDVEFNNCNFSNTSFENSCFIRCEFNNCKLTGCNFIESRMYNVSYTETNLCYANFSMASIENVLFDKSILKNSNFQENKLKNIIFNESDLTQVQFFKTSLKGIDFSDSKIEGIAVSLEDIKGAIINQFQAIDLLYLIGVKIK
;
A
#
# COMPACT_ATOMS: atom_id res chain seq x y z
N MET A 1 0.74 -1.80 -26.49
CA MET A 1 1.30 -1.27 -25.24
C MET A 1 2.35 -0.22 -25.62
N SER A 2 2.14 1.03 -25.26
CA SER A 2 3.07 2.11 -25.62
C SER A 2 4.10 2.30 -24.52
N ILE A 3 5.39 2.17 -24.85
CA ILE A 3 6.48 2.50 -23.94
C ILE A 3 6.61 4.02 -23.95
N LEU A 4 6.18 4.67 -22.88
CA LEU A 4 6.43 6.08 -22.69
C LEU A 4 7.89 6.24 -22.18
N ARG A 5 8.78 6.74 -23.07
CA ARG A 5 10.15 7.09 -22.66
C ARG A 5 10.11 8.28 -21.69
N PRO A 6 11.14 8.50 -20.85
CA PRO A 6 11.18 9.58 -19.86
C PRO A 6 11.30 10.96 -20.56
N GLN A 7 10.31 11.35 -21.30
CA GLN A 7 10.03 12.76 -21.52
C GLN A 7 9.18 13.16 -20.31
N LYS A 8 9.49 14.31 -19.74
CA LYS A 8 8.75 14.97 -18.68
C LYS A 8 7.24 14.78 -18.95
N ILE A 9 6.68 13.67 -18.44
CA ILE A 9 5.25 13.42 -18.54
C ILE A 9 4.66 14.54 -17.72
N LEU A 10 4.13 15.56 -18.40
CA LEU A 10 3.37 16.62 -17.74
C LEU A 10 2.04 15.97 -17.31
N PHE A 11 2.05 15.37 -16.11
CA PHE A 11 0.82 14.88 -15.46
C PHE A 11 -0.19 16.03 -15.17
N ASN A 12 0.19 17.26 -15.45
CA ASN A 12 -0.54 18.49 -15.14
C ASN A 12 -1.81 18.68 -16.00
N ASN A 13 -2.63 17.69 -16.21
CA ASN A 13 -3.99 17.80 -16.77
C ASN A 13 -4.51 16.45 -17.31
N LEU A 14 -3.84 15.34 -16.97
CA LEU A 14 -4.34 14.03 -17.37
C LEU A 14 -5.25 13.50 -16.26
N SER A 15 -6.53 13.41 -16.53
CA SER A 15 -7.48 12.72 -15.63
C SER A 15 -7.42 11.19 -15.76
N LYS A 16 -6.72 10.67 -16.78
CA LYS A 16 -6.63 9.24 -17.05
C LYS A 16 -5.36 8.86 -17.80
N ILE A 17 -4.71 7.79 -17.33
CA ILE A 17 -3.61 7.10 -18.03
C ILE A 17 -4.00 5.64 -18.20
N GLU A 18 -3.88 5.10 -19.39
CA GLU A 18 -4.19 3.70 -19.64
C GLU A 18 -3.21 3.03 -20.61
N LYS A 19 -3.01 1.71 -20.38
CA LYS A 19 -2.19 0.84 -21.25
C LYS A 19 -0.78 1.39 -21.45
N ALA A 20 -0.10 1.76 -20.37
CA ALA A 20 1.21 2.40 -20.39
C ALA A 20 2.23 1.66 -19.55
N ILE A 21 3.49 1.73 -19.96
CA ILE A 21 4.65 1.36 -19.14
C ILE A 21 5.44 2.63 -18.86
N ILE A 22 5.61 2.93 -17.58
CA ILE A 22 6.31 4.13 -17.08
C ILE A 22 7.56 3.66 -16.36
N ASN A 23 8.73 3.97 -16.91
CA ASN A 23 10.00 3.52 -16.37
C ASN A 23 10.85 4.70 -15.90
N ASN A 24 11.59 4.49 -14.80
CA ASN A 24 12.61 5.40 -14.30
C ASN A 24 12.13 6.87 -14.22
N THR A 25 10.89 7.06 -13.81
CA THR A 25 10.27 8.38 -13.71
C THR A 25 10.34 8.89 -12.27
N GLU A 26 10.66 10.15 -12.12
CA GLU A 26 10.72 10.82 -10.82
C GLU A 26 9.71 11.97 -10.75
N ILE A 27 8.80 11.89 -9.77
CA ILE A 27 7.84 12.95 -9.41
C ILE A 27 7.84 13.01 -7.89
N ILE A 28 8.59 13.92 -7.32
CA ILE A 28 8.69 14.08 -5.87
C ILE A 28 7.85 15.28 -5.45
N ASN A 29 7.10 15.14 -4.35
CA ASN A 29 6.15 16.14 -3.85
C ASN A 29 5.13 16.55 -4.93
N GLY A 30 4.76 15.59 -5.80
CA GLY A 30 3.82 15.83 -6.89
C GLY A 30 2.36 15.86 -6.44
N ASN A 31 1.50 16.34 -7.31
CA ASN A 31 0.06 16.23 -7.17
C ASN A 31 -0.53 15.45 -8.34
N LEU A 32 -1.02 14.22 -8.05
CA LEU A 32 -1.65 13.31 -8.98
C LEU A 32 -3.04 12.88 -8.44
N GLN A 33 -3.70 13.78 -7.71
CA GLN A 33 -5.04 13.57 -7.17
C GLN A 33 -6.08 13.41 -8.29
N ASP A 34 -7.19 12.75 -7.98
CA ASP A 34 -8.34 12.59 -8.87
C ASP A 34 -8.01 11.93 -10.23
N ASN A 35 -6.89 11.21 -10.32
CA ASN A 35 -6.48 10.55 -11.55
C ASN A 35 -6.93 9.09 -11.60
N THR A 36 -7.08 8.58 -12.82
CA THR A 36 -7.39 7.17 -13.08
C THR A 36 -6.26 6.52 -13.86
N PHE A 37 -5.73 5.44 -13.31
CA PHE A 37 -4.67 4.61 -13.91
C PHE A 37 -5.25 3.23 -14.22
N ILE A 38 -5.20 2.79 -15.49
CA ILE A 38 -5.74 1.50 -15.94
C ILE A 38 -4.71 0.78 -16.78
N ASP A 39 -4.37 -0.47 -16.41
CA ASP A 39 -3.37 -1.27 -17.13
C ASP A 39 -2.03 -0.53 -17.25
N VAL A 40 -1.52 -0.01 -16.11
CA VAL A 40 -0.27 0.76 -16.06
C VAL A 40 0.77 0.03 -15.23
N GLU A 41 1.96 -0.13 -15.80
CA GLU A 41 3.16 -0.60 -15.11
C GLU A 41 4.06 0.57 -14.76
N PHE A 42 4.44 0.68 -13.49
CA PHE A 42 5.44 1.63 -13.00
C PHE A 42 6.68 0.85 -12.60
N ASN A 43 7.79 1.05 -13.28
CA ASN A 43 9.04 0.34 -13.01
C ASN A 43 10.15 1.31 -12.60
N ASN A 44 10.77 1.06 -11.44
CA ASN A 44 11.87 1.87 -10.90
C ASN A 44 11.51 3.37 -10.80
N CYS A 45 10.28 3.69 -10.43
CA CYS A 45 9.81 5.06 -10.32
C CYS A 45 9.94 5.60 -8.89
N ASN A 46 10.17 6.90 -8.77
CA ASN A 46 10.19 7.60 -7.49
C ASN A 46 9.07 8.64 -7.43
N PHE A 47 8.04 8.35 -6.62
CA PHE A 47 6.91 9.24 -6.35
C PHE A 47 6.89 9.72 -4.89
N SER A 48 8.03 9.78 -4.21
CA SER A 48 8.08 10.15 -2.79
C SER A 48 7.29 11.43 -2.50
N ASN A 49 6.45 11.39 -1.45
CA ASN A 49 5.57 12.46 -1.00
C ASN A 49 4.57 12.97 -2.07
N THR A 50 4.29 12.17 -3.09
CA THR A 50 3.28 12.52 -4.11
C THR A 50 1.89 12.20 -3.61
N SER A 51 0.94 13.09 -3.88
CA SER A 51 -0.47 12.85 -3.58
C SER A 51 -1.17 12.13 -4.74
N PHE A 52 -1.78 11.00 -4.43
CA PHE A 52 -2.70 10.22 -5.25
C PHE A 52 -4.10 10.18 -4.61
N GLU A 53 -4.43 11.17 -3.80
CA GLU A 53 -5.71 11.25 -3.10
C GLU A 53 -6.87 11.13 -4.08
N ASN A 54 -7.93 10.38 -3.68
CA ASN A 54 -9.12 10.15 -4.50
C ASN A 54 -8.85 9.55 -5.89
N SER A 55 -7.67 8.95 -6.11
CA SER A 55 -7.30 8.36 -7.41
C SER A 55 -7.75 6.90 -7.52
N CYS A 56 -7.87 6.42 -8.74
CA CYS A 56 -8.30 5.06 -9.04
C CYS A 56 -7.19 4.30 -9.78
N PHE A 57 -6.84 3.12 -9.26
CA PHE A 57 -5.85 2.21 -9.84
C PHE A 57 -6.53 0.89 -10.19
N ILE A 58 -6.52 0.52 -11.45
CA ILE A 58 -7.13 -0.72 -11.96
C ILE A 58 -6.10 -1.49 -12.77
N ARG A 59 -5.77 -2.70 -12.33
CA ARG A 59 -4.75 -3.55 -12.95
C ARG A 59 -3.43 -2.81 -13.16
N CYS A 60 -2.92 -2.22 -12.08
CA CYS A 60 -1.67 -1.50 -12.08
C CYS A 60 -0.59 -2.29 -11.32
N GLU A 61 0.64 -2.13 -11.75
CA GLU A 61 1.81 -2.77 -11.13
C GLU A 61 2.85 -1.70 -10.77
N PHE A 62 3.35 -1.78 -9.53
CA PHE A 62 4.45 -0.96 -9.04
C PHE A 62 5.63 -1.87 -8.72
N ASN A 63 6.63 -1.88 -9.58
CA ASN A 63 7.81 -2.75 -9.48
C ASN A 63 9.05 -1.93 -9.11
N ASN A 64 9.68 -2.26 -7.99
CA ASN A 64 10.88 -1.60 -7.48
C ASN A 64 10.71 -0.07 -7.40
N CYS A 65 9.54 0.38 -6.94
CA CYS A 65 9.20 1.80 -6.85
C CYS A 65 9.47 2.37 -5.45
N LYS A 66 9.67 3.68 -5.39
CA LYS A 66 9.75 4.44 -4.15
C LYS A 66 8.52 5.32 -3.99
N LEU A 67 7.65 4.92 -3.06
CA LEU A 67 6.37 5.56 -2.74
C LEU A 67 6.36 6.07 -1.28
N THR A 68 7.53 6.39 -0.74
CA THR A 68 7.68 6.86 0.65
C THR A 68 6.87 8.13 0.88
N GLY A 69 5.99 8.12 1.88
CA GLY A 69 5.15 9.27 2.22
C GLY A 69 4.08 9.63 1.19
N CYS A 70 3.79 8.74 0.22
CA CYS A 70 2.71 8.97 -0.72
C CYS A 70 1.35 9.03 -0.02
N ASN A 71 0.47 9.91 -0.50
CA ASN A 71 -0.89 10.02 -0.03
C ASN A 71 -1.86 9.32 -0.98
N PHE A 72 -2.50 8.23 -0.50
CA PHE A 72 -3.52 7.45 -1.20
C PHE A 72 -4.89 7.54 -0.49
N ILE A 73 -5.12 8.60 0.29
CA ILE A 73 -6.39 8.78 1.01
C ILE A 73 -7.56 8.69 0.03
N GLU A 74 -8.64 7.99 0.44
CA GLU A 74 -9.87 7.83 -0.35
C GLU A 74 -9.66 7.20 -1.74
N SER A 75 -8.49 6.65 -2.03
CA SER A 75 -8.21 6.01 -3.32
C SER A 75 -8.94 4.67 -3.47
N ARG A 76 -9.04 4.20 -4.71
CA ARG A 76 -9.60 2.88 -5.05
C ARG A 76 -8.54 2.06 -5.77
N MET A 77 -8.29 0.86 -5.29
CA MET A 77 -7.32 -0.08 -5.86
C MET A 77 -8.01 -1.39 -6.18
N TYR A 78 -7.94 -1.81 -7.42
CA TYR A 78 -8.51 -3.08 -7.89
C TYR A 78 -7.52 -3.83 -8.78
N ASN A 79 -7.13 -5.05 -8.37
CA ASN A 79 -6.10 -5.85 -9.02
C ASN A 79 -4.77 -5.09 -9.15
N VAL A 80 -4.20 -4.65 -8.05
CA VAL A 80 -2.94 -3.89 -8.01
C VAL A 80 -1.86 -4.73 -7.34
N SER A 81 -0.62 -4.65 -7.83
CA SER A 81 0.53 -5.23 -7.15
C SER A 81 1.61 -4.20 -6.85
N TYR A 82 2.23 -4.39 -5.69
CA TYR A 82 3.42 -3.67 -5.24
C TYR A 82 4.51 -4.71 -4.99
N THR A 83 5.50 -4.79 -5.88
CA THR A 83 6.61 -5.75 -5.78
C THR A 83 7.90 -5.00 -5.49
N GLU A 84 8.62 -5.41 -4.43
CA GLU A 84 9.88 -4.80 -3.99
C GLU A 84 9.80 -3.26 -3.85
N THR A 85 8.64 -2.77 -3.44
CA THR A 85 8.31 -1.34 -3.41
C THR A 85 8.41 -0.78 -1.99
N ASN A 86 8.97 0.43 -1.87
CA ASN A 86 9.06 1.13 -0.59
C ASN A 86 7.87 2.07 -0.39
N LEU A 87 6.99 1.69 0.54
CA LEU A 87 5.75 2.39 0.93
C LEU A 87 5.84 2.93 2.38
N CYS A 88 7.05 3.12 2.93
CA CYS A 88 7.18 3.68 4.28
C CYS A 88 6.42 4.99 4.40
N TYR A 89 5.66 5.14 5.50
CA TYR A 89 4.86 6.34 5.78
C TYR A 89 3.77 6.65 4.74
N ALA A 90 3.46 5.75 3.82
CA ALA A 90 2.36 5.95 2.88
C ALA A 90 1.01 5.95 3.62
N ASN A 91 0.10 6.81 3.19
CA ASN A 91 -1.21 6.95 3.80
C ASN A 91 -2.30 6.41 2.89
N PHE A 92 -2.91 5.28 3.29
CA PHE A 92 -4.01 4.63 2.60
C PHE A 92 -5.36 4.82 3.32
N SER A 93 -5.48 5.74 4.27
CA SER A 93 -6.72 5.89 5.05
C SER A 93 -7.95 6.06 4.16
N MET A 94 -9.06 5.45 4.59
CA MET A 94 -10.35 5.49 3.89
C MET A 94 -10.32 4.93 2.46
N ALA A 95 -9.25 4.25 2.06
CA ALA A 95 -9.17 3.65 0.73
C ALA A 95 -10.02 2.37 0.62
N SER A 96 -10.45 2.07 -0.60
CA SER A 96 -11.06 0.80 -0.98
C SER A 96 -10.05 -0.04 -1.73
N ILE A 97 -9.60 -1.15 -1.12
CA ILE A 97 -8.48 -1.97 -1.59
C ILE A 97 -8.99 -3.39 -1.82
N GLU A 98 -9.05 -3.83 -3.07
CA GLU A 98 -9.54 -5.15 -3.45
C GLU A 98 -8.58 -5.87 -4.41
N ASN A 99 -8.27 -7.14 -4.11
CA ASN A 99 -7.34 -7.96 -4.87
C ASN A 99 -5.96 -7.30 -5.01
N VAL A 100 -5.35 -6.93 -3.90
CA VAL A 100 -4.05 -6.25 -3.90
C VAL A 100 -2.99 -7.12 -3.26
N LEU A 101 -1.84 -7.20 -3.93
CA LEU A 101 -0.64 -7.90 -3.47
C LEU A 101 0.44 -6.89 -3.06
N PHE A 102 0.97 -7.06 -1.87
CA PHE A 102 2.22 -6.47 -1.43
C PHE A 102 3.26 -7.60 -1.32
N ASP A 103 4.18 -7.67 -2.27
CA ASP A 103 5.23 -8.69 -2.35
C ASP A 103 6.59 -8.07 -2.05
N LYS A 104 7.27 -8.59 -1.03
CA LYS A 104 8.61 -8.13 -0.58
C LYS A 104 8.72 -6.63 -0.42
N SER A 105 7.61 -6.00 -0.04
CA SER A 105 7.49 -4.54 0.04
C SER A 105 7.65 -4.03 1.47
N ILE A 106 8.03 -2.76 1.60
CA ILE A 106 8.28 -2.14 2.91
C ILE A 106 7.18 -1.12 3.18
N LEU A 107 6.29 -1.44 4.15
CA LEU A 107 5.15 -0.62 4.53
C LEU A 107 5.32 0.04 5.92
N LYS A 108 6.54 0.10 6.46
CA LYS A 108 6.77 0.64 7.82
C LYS A 108 6.09 1.98 8.06
N ASN A 109 5.41 2.10 9.20
CA ASN A 109 4.72 3.30 9.61
C ASN A 109 3.64 3.79 8.63
N SER A 110 3.17 2.96 7.72
CA SER A 110 2.07 3.32 6.84
C SER A 110 0.73 3.26 7.57
N ASN A 111 -0.27 3.94 7.00
CA ASN A 111 -1.58 4.08 7.61
C ASN A 111 -2.67 3.44 6.73
N PHE A 112 -3.39 2.46 7.31
CA PHE A 112 -4.51 1.76 6.72
C PHE A 112 -5.79 1.93 7.56
N GLN A 113 -5.98 3.08 8.19
CA GLN A 113 -7.17 3.33 8.99
C GLN A 113 -8.42 3.46 8.12
N GLU A 114 -9.55 2.96 8.64
CA GLU A 114 -10.87 3.07 8.02
C GLU A 114 -10.95 2.50 6.59
N ASN A 115 -10.09 1.51 6.28
CA ASN A 115 -10.05 0.89 4.96
C ASN A 115 -11.14 -0.17 4.79
N LYS A 116 -11.54 -0.36 3.54
CA LYS A 116 -12.29 -1.53 3.09
C LYS A 116 -11.33 -2.47 2.38
N LEU A 117 -10.90 -3.53 3.08
CA LEU A 117 -9.95 -4.52 2.58
C LEU A 117 -10.69 -5.77 2.10
N LYS A 118 -10.36 -6.25 0.91
CA LYS A 118 -10.87 -7.51 0.36
C LYS A 118 -9.81 -8.21 -0.49
N ASN A 119 -9.51 -9.46 -0.16
CA ASN A 119 -8.50 -10.27 -0.85
C ASN A 119 -7.12 -9.57 -0.90
N ILE A 120 -6.61 -9.19 0.26
CA ILE A 120 -5.29 -8.56 0.39
C ILE A 120 -4.27 -9.64 0.75
N ILE A 121 -3.11 -9.58 0.11
CA ILE A 121 -1.99 -10.48 0.37
C ILE A 121 -0.79 -9.63 0.76
N PHE A 122 -0.19 -9.94 1.91
CA PHE A 122 1.11 -9.45 2.33
C PHE A 122 2.10 -10.62 2.29
N ASN A 123 2.94 -10.67 1.27
CA ASN A 123 3.94 -11.72 1.10
C ASN A 123 5.34 -11.19 1.41
N GLU A 124 6.05 -11.81 2.37
CA GLU A 124 7.41 -11.44 2.77
C GLU A 124 7.61 -9.92 2.98
N SER A 125 6.56 -9.21 3.42
CA SER A 125 6.56 -7.75 3.52
C SER A 125 6.81 -7.25 4.96
N ASP A 126 7.26 -6.01 5.08
CA ASP A 126 7.54 -5.40 6.38
C ASP A 126 6.44 -4.38 6.76
N LEU A 127 5.55 -4.81 7.66
CA LEU A 127 4.45 -4.01 8.19
C LEU A 127 4.75 -3.46 9.61
N THR A 128 6.00 -3.35 10.00
CA THR A 128 6.39 -2.80 11.31
C THR A 128 5.71 -1.45 11.53
N GLN A 129 4.99 -1.31 12.66
CA GLN A 129 4.29 -0.08 13.08
C GLN A 129 3.22 0.43 12.11
N VAL A 130 2.64 -0.43 11.27
CA VAL A 130 1.48 -0.07 10.44
C VAL A 130 0.24 0.13 11.31
N GLN A 131 -0.61 1.10 10.94
CA GLN A 131 -1.85 1.43 11.65
C GLN A 131 -3.06 0.87 10.91
N PHE A 132 -3.89 0.05 11.60
CA PHE A 132 -5.09 -0.60 11.06
C PHE A 132 -6.38 -0.27 11.83
N PHE A 133 -6.42 0.81 12.61
CA PHE A 133 -7.63 1.13 13.39
C PHE A 133 -8.87 1.25 12.50
N LYS A 134 -9.99 0.69 12.96
CA LYS A 134 -11.27 0.63 12.24
C LYS A 134 -11.16 -0.08 10.88
N THR A 135 -10.25 -1.03 10.76
CA THR A 135 -10.01 -1.83 9.55
C THR A 135 -10.01 -3.30 9.92
N SER A 136 -10.99 -4.04 9.47
CA SER A 136 -11.08 -5.48 9.77
C SER A 136 -9.98 -6.26 9.08
N LEU A 137 -9.20 -7.02 9.86
CA LEU A 137 -8.12 -7.89 9.38
C LEU A 137 -8.55 -9.35 9.26
N LYS A 138 -9.85 -9.62 9.33
CA LYS A 138 -10.39 -10.99 9.27
C LYS A 138 -10.00 -11.71 7.98
N GLY A 139 -9.31 -12.84 8.14
CA GLY A 139 -8.88 -13.71 7.03
C GLY A 139 -7.60 -13.22 6.33
N ILE A 140 -6.99 -12.12 6.75
CA ILE A 140 -5.70 -11.68 6.22
C ILE A 140 -4.61 -12.50 6.88
N ASP A 141 -3.72 -13.08 6.08
CA ASP A 141 -2.57 -13.85 6.51
C ASP A 141 -1.31 -12.97 6.56
N PHE A 142 -0.73 -12.87 7.75
CA PHE A 142 0.50 -12.13 8.01
C PHE A 142 1.68 -13.05 8.31
N SER A 143 1.50 -14.38 8.25
CA SER A 143 2.46 -15.36 8.78
C SER A 143 3.86 -15.25 8.21
N ASP A 144 4.01 -14.81 6.97
CA ASP A 144 5.29 -14.65 6.28
C ASP A 144 5.84 -13.21 6.33
N SER A 145 5.12 -12.30 6.98
CA SER A 145 5.46 -10.87 7.01
C SER A 145 5.85 -10.40 8.41
N LYS A 146 6.46 -9.22 8.53
CA LYS A 146 6.79 -8.62 9.83
C LYS A 146 5.66 -7.72 10.28
N ILE A 147 5.16 -7.92 11.50
CA ILE A 147 4.05 -7.15 12.08
C ILE A 147 4.41 -6.49 13.42
N GLU A 148 5.69 -6.37 13.74
CA GLU A 148 6.13 -5.78 15.01
C GLU A 148 5.52 -4.40 15.22
N GLY A 149 4.85 -4.19 16.38
CA GLY A 149 4.28 -2.91 16.77
C GLY A 149 3.14 -2.40 15.90
N ILE A 150 2.42 -3.26 15.15
CA ILE A 150 1.22 -2.81 14.43
C ILE A 150 0.21 -2.22 15.42
N ALA A 151 -0.45 -1.14 15.01
CA ALA A 151 -1.48 -0.49 15.81
C ALA A 151 -2.87 -0.92 15.31
N VAL A 152 -3.58 -1.71 16.12
CA VAL A 152 -4.88 -2.30 15.77
C VAL A 152 -5.74 -2.45 17.03
N SER A 153 -7.05 -2.46 16.91
CA SER A 153 -7.93 -2.79 18.03
C SER A 153 -8.13 -4.30 18.19
N LEU A 154 -8.53 -4.74 19.39
CA LEU A 154 -8.90 -6.14 19.62
C LEU A 154 -10.05 -6.62 18.72
N GLU A 155 -10.94 -5.72 18.33
CA GLU A 155 -12.03 -6.04 17.43
C GLU A 155 -11.53 -6.24 15.99
N ASP A 156 -10.68 -5.34 15.52
CA ASP A 156 -10.19 -5.34 14.15
C ASP A 156 -9.25 -6.51 13.84
N ILE A 157 -8.47 -6.99 14.84
CA ILE A 157 -7.51 -8.12 14.67
C ILE A 157 -8.20 -9.49 14.65
N LYS A 158 -9.47 -9.60 15.04
CA LYS A 158 -10.16 -10.89 15.10
C LYS A 158 -10.18 -11.61 13.78
N GLY A 159 -9.67 -12.85 13.78
CA GLY A 159 -9.64 -13.71 12.61
C GLY A 159 -8.50 -13.43 11.63
N ALA A 160 -7.55 -12.58 11.98
CA ALA A 160 -6.27 -12.50 11.28
C ALA A 160 -5.46 -13.79 11.49
N ILE A 161 -4.65 -14.16 10.51
CA ILE A 161 -3.78 -15.35 10.56
C ILE A 161 -2.35 -14.89 10.82
N ILE A 162 -1.71 -15.47 11.83
CA ILE A 162 -0.34 -15.15 12.25
C ILE A 162 0.44 -16.42 12.54
N ASN A 163 1.76 -16.33 12.55
CA ASN A 163 2.61 -17.41 13.05
C ASN A 163 2.81 -17.31 14.58
N GLN A 164 3.37 -18.38 15.17
CA GLN A 164 3.56 -18.47 16.64
C GLN A 164 4.46 -17.38 17.22
N PHE A 165 5.43 -16.87 16.47
CA PHE A 165 6.37 -15.85 16.97
C PHE A 165 5.69 -14.47 16.99
N GLN A 166 4.85 -14.18 16.04
CA GLN A 166 4.09 -12.93 15.95
C GLN A 166 3.04 -12.80 17.06
N ALA A 167 2.62 -13.93 17.69
CA ALA A 167 1.71 -13.87 18.82
C ALA A 167 2.25 -13.02 19.97
N ILE A 168 3.57 -13.01 20.17
CA ILE A 168 4.24 -12.21 21.19
C ILE A 168 4.05 -10.71 20.90
N ASP A 169 4.16 -10.31 19.64
CA ASP A 169 4.03 -8.92 19.22
C ASP A 169 2.62 -8.36 19.45
N LEU A 170 1.62 -9.24 19.61
CA LEU A 170 0.22 -8.85 19.82
C LEU A 170 -0.23 -8.90 21.28
N LEU A 171 0.58 -9.42 22.21
CA LEU A 171 0.21 -9.55 23.64
C LEU A 171 -0.06 -8.20 24.31
N TYR A 172 0.52 -7.10 23.80
CA TYR A 172 0.24 -5.76 24.32
C TYR A 172 -1.24 -5.39 24.20
N LEU A 173 -1.97 -5.92 23.19
CA LEU A 173 -3.40 -5.64 22.97
C LEU A 173 -4.28 -6.07 24.16
N ILE A 174 -3.84 -7.08 24.93
CA ILE A 174 -4.52 -7.59 26.11
C ILE A 174 -3.82 -7.18 27.41
N GLY A 175 -2.87 -6.25 27.34
CA GLY A 175 -2.18 -5.71 28.51
C GLY A 175 -1.18 -6.66 29.17
N VAL A 176 -0.78 -7.74 28.51
CA VAL A 176 0.25 -8.68 29.02
C VAL A 176 1.62 -8.02 28.94
N LYS A 177 2.39 -8.16 30.03
CA LYS A 177 3.80 -7.73 30.10
C LYS A 177 4.69 -8.95 30.09
N ILE A 178 5.60 -9.03 29.14
CA ILE A 178 6.65 -10.04 29.08
C ILE A 178 7.84 -9.54 29.89
N LYS A 179 8.41 -10.43 30.73
CA LYS A 179 9.62 -10.16 31.55
C LYS A 179 10.81 -10.88 30.96
#